data_755b32a74b40ed7e41e965c24622c2a0
#
_entry.id   755b32a74b40ed7e41e965c24622c2a0
#
_cell.length_a   1.000
_cell.length_b   1.000
_cell.length_c   1.000
_cell.angle_alpha   90.00
_cell.angle_beta   90.00
_cell.angle_gamma   90.00
#
_symmetry.space_group_name_H-M   'P 1'
#
loop_
_entity.id
_entity.type
_entity.pdbx_description
1 polymer ?
#
loop_
_entity_poly.entity_id
_entity_poly.type
_entity_poly.pdbx_seq_one_letter_code
_entity_poly.pdbx_strand_id
1 'polypeptide(L)'
;MTASTDLRFLVVDDFSTMRRIVRGLLKEIGCNNVDEAEDGAVALHMLKGGRFDFVVSDINMPNMTGFDLLKAIKADDQLRHLPVLMVTAEARKEDIVLAAQSGAAGYIVKPFTKATLEEKVTKIMQKLAATA
;
A
#
# COMPACT_ATOMS: atom_id res chain seq x y z
N MET A 1 20.37 10.79 4.45
CA MET A 1 19.30 11.10 3.50
C MET A 1 18.35 9.94 3.39
N THR A 2 17.17 10.24 3.38
CA THR A 2 16.19 9.18 3.25
C THR A 2 15.39 9.39 1.99
N ALA A 3 15.50 8.46 1.10
CA ALA A 3 14.72 8.47 -0.12
C ALA A 3 13.21 8.49 0.20
N SER A 4 12.82 8.04 1.40
CA SER A 4 11.42 7.98 1.80
C SER A 4 10.74 9.35 1.84
N THR A 5 11.49 10.44 2.07
CA THR A 5 10.91 11.78 2.11
C THR A 5 10.43 12.25 0.74
N ASP A 6 10.98 11.68 -0.33
CA ASP A 6 10.65 12.06 -1.69
C ASP A 6 9.67 11.10 -2.36
N LEU A 7 9.38 9.98 -1.70
CA LEU A 7 8.49 8.97 -2.25
C LEU A 7 7.04 9.41 -2.16
N ARG A 8 6.27 9.07 -3.18
CA ARG A 8 4.85 9.38 -3.25
C ARG A 8 4.03 8.13 -2.95
N PHE A 9 3.22 8.21 -1.91
CA PHE A 9 2.40 7.10 -1.42
C PHE A 9 0.95 7.29 -1.82
N LEU A 10 0.27 6.20 -2.12
CA LEU A 10 -1.17 6.18 -2.29
C LEU A 10 -1.77 5.28 -1.21
N VAL A 11 -2.65 5.84 -0.39
CA VAL A 11 -3.36 5.10 0.65
C VAL A 11 -4.78 4.82 0.16
N VAL A 12 -5.15 3.56 0.10
CA VAL A 12 -6.44 3.11 -0.42
C VAL A 12 -7.24 2.44 0.69
N ASP A 13 -8.38 3.01 1.04
CA ASP A 13 -9.27 2.47 2.07
C ASP A 13 -10.62 3.14 1.89
N ASP A 14 -11.71 2.39 2.00
CA ASP A 14 -13.06 2.96 1.87
C ASP A 14 -13.48 3.77 3.09
N PHE A 15 -12.74 3.66 4.18
CA PHE A 15 -13.04 4.34 5.43
C PHE A 15 -12.14 5.56 5.60
N SER A 16 -12.71 6.76 5.50
CA SER A 16 -11.94 8.00 5.50
C SER A 16 -11.12 8.23 6.78
N THR A 17 -11.64 7.79 7.92
CA THR A 17 -10.92 7.90 9.19
C THR A 17 -9.64 7.08 9.15
N MET A 18 -9.72 5.87 8.60
CA MET A 18 -8.55 5.00 8.50
C MET A 18 -7.51 5.57 7.54
N ARG A 19 -7.95 6.12 6.39
CA ARG A 19 -7.03 6.78 5.46
C ARG A 19 -6.26 7.90 6.15
N ARG A 20 -6.97 8.68 6.96
CA ARG A 20 -6.39 9.81 7.69
C ARG A 20 -5.37 9.33 8.72
N ILE A 21 -5.69 8.24 9.42
CA ILE A 21 -4.77 7.65 10.41
C ILE A 21 -3.50 7.17 9.72
N VAL A 22 -3.61 6.42 8.64
CA VAL A 22 -2.45 5.90 7.93
C VAL A 22 -1.62 7.04 7.37
N ARG A 23 -2.26 8.05 6.78
CA ARG A 23 -1.56 9.22 6.26
C ARG A 23 -0.78 9.93 7.37
N GLY A 24 -1.40 10.08 8.53
CA GLY A 24 -0.75 10.72 9.69
C GLY A 24 0.48 9.93 10.16
N LEU A 25 0.36 8.60 10.22
CA LEU A 25 1.46 7.74 10.62
C LEU A 25 2.61 7.80 9.60
N LEU A 26 2.30 7.80 8.33
CA LEU A 26 3.31 7.93 7.28
C LEU A 26 4.05 9.26 7.40
N LYS A 27 3.31 10.32 7.68
CA LYS A 27 3.91 11.64 7.89
C LYS A 27 4.88 11.63 9.07
N GLU A 28 4.52 10.95 10.16
CA GLU A 28 5.37 10.86 11.34
C GLU A 28 6.68 10.13 11.08
N ILE A 29 6.70 9.22 10.12
CA ILE A 29 7.93 8.49 9.77
C ILE A 29 8.68 9.13 8.60
N GLY A 30 8.27 10.33 8.19
CA GLY A 30 8.98 11.10 7.17
C GLY A 30 8.42 11.02 5.77
N CYS A 31 7.27 10.36 5.58
CA CYS A 31 6.65 10.22 4.27
C CYS A 31 5.55 11.28 4.11
N ASN A 32 5.90 12.40 3.50
CA ASN A 32 5.01 13.57 3.44
C ASN A 32 4.16 13.65 2.17
N ASN A 33 4.52 12.92 1.12
CA ASN A 33 3.78 12.93 -0.14
C ASN A 33 2.80 11.78 -0.17
N VAL A 34 1.60 11.99 0.38
CA VAL A 34 0.59 10.94 0.50
C VAL A 34 -0.72 11.42 -0.11
N ASP A 35 -1.23 10.67 -1.08
CA ASP A 35 -2.56 10.88 -1.63
C ASP A 35 -3.47 9.76 -1.15
N GLU A 36 -4.78 9.97 -1.25
CA GLU A 36 -5.78 9.02 -0.77
C GLU A 36 -6.75 8.63 -1.88
N ALA A 37 -7.21 7.39 -1.84
CA ALA A 37 -8.26 6.88 -2.72
C ALA A 37 -9.28 6.11 -1.90
N GLU A 38 -10.55 6.24 -2.22
CA GLU A 38 -11.64 5.65 -1.44
C GLU A 38 -11.96 4.21 -1.84
N ASP A 39 -11.50 3.76 -2.99
CA ASP A 39 -11.66 2.36 -3.42
C ASP A 39 -10.63 2.00 -4.48
N GLY A 40 -10.66 0.73 -4.89
CA GLY A 40 -9.68 0.22 -5.85
C GLY A 40 -9.79 0.84 -7.23
N ALA A 41 -11.01 1.17 -7.67
CA ALA A 41 -11.20 1.76 -9.00
C ALA A 41 -10.62 3.16 -9.07
N VAL A 42 -10.88 3.97 -8.05
CA VAL A 42 -10.31 5.31 -7.95
C VAL A 42 -8.79 5.23 -7.86
N ALA A 43 -8.29 4.29 -7.04
CA ALA A 43 -6.85 4.09 -6.88
C ALA A 43 -6.19 3.75 -8.22
N LEU A 44 -6.75 2.82 -8.95
CA LEU A 44 -6.19 2.40 -10.24
C LEU A 44 -6.15 3.56 -11.23
N HIS A 45 -7.22 4.34 -11.26
CA HIS A 45 -7.28 5.52 -12.12
C HIS A 45 -6.17 6.53 -11.76
N MET A 46 -5.98 6.78 -10.47
CA MET A 46 -4.93 7.68 -9.99
C MET A 46 -3.54 7.16 -10.34
N LEU A 47 -3.32 5.86 -10.17
CA LEU A 47 -2.03 5.24 -10.47
C LEU A 47 -1.68 5.35 -11.96
N LYS A 48 -2.66 5.20 -12.83
CA LYS A 48 -2.45 5.31 -14.27
C LYS A 48 -2.19 6.74 -14.73
N GLY A 49 -2.76 7.71 -14.00
CA GLY A 49 -2.64 9.11 -14.38
C GLY A 49 -1.53 9.87 -13.67
N GLY A 50 -0.87 9.27 -12.70
CA GLY A 50 0.14 9.93 -11.90
C GLY A 50 1.38 9.08 -11.71
N ARG A 51 2.31 9.61 -10.94
CA ARG A 51 3.52 8.87 -10.58
C ARG A 51 3.50 8.59 -9.08
N PHE A 52 3.47 7.31 -8.73
CA PHE A 52 3.50 6.85 -7.35
C PHE A 52 4.64 5.86 -7.16
N ASP A 53 5.08 5.74 -5.91
CA ASP A 53 6.21 4.88 -5.57
C ASP A 53 5.82 3.75 -4.63
N PHE A 54 4.67 3.84 -3.96
CA PHE A 54 4.28 2.89 -2.94
C PHE A 54 2.76 2.93 -2.75
N VAL A 55 2.13 1.77 -2.63
CA VAL A 55 0.68 1.66 -2.40
C VAL A 55 0.42 0.96 -1.07
N VAL A 56 -0.41 1.56 -0.22
CA VAL A 56 -0.90 0.94 1.02
C VAL A 56 -2.40 0.77 0.84
N SER A 57 -2.86 -0.48 0.72
CA SER A 57 -4.25 -0.76 0.38
C SER A 57 -4.94 -1.69 1.36
N ASP A 58 -6.13 -1.30 1.80
CA ASP A 58 -7.01 -2.19 2.52
C ASP A 58 -7.45 -3.34 1.60
N ILE A 59 -7.73 -4.50 2.18
CA ILE A 59 -8.19 -5.66 1.42
C ILE A 59 -9.69 -5.58 1.16
N ASN A 60 -10.48 -5.28 2.20
CA ASN A 60 -11.93 -5.31 2.12
C ASN A 60 -12.49 -3.93 1.75
N MET A 61 -12.81 -3.76 0.49
CA MET A 61 -13.39 -2.52 -0.04
C MET A 61 -14.52 -2.86 -1.00
N PRO A 62 -15.53 -1.97 -1.12
CA PRO A 62 -16.59 -2.17 -2.09
C PRO A 62 -16.09 -1.99 -3.52
N ASN A 63 -16.82 -2.52 -4.47
CA ASN A 63 -16.55 -2.41 -5.91
C ASN A 63 -15.31 -3.14 -6.37
N MET A 64 -14.15 -2.79 -5.85
CA MET A 64 -12.89 -3.44 -6.19
C MET A 64 -12.11 -3.67 -4.90
N THR A 65 -11.90 -4.93 -4.54
CA THR A 65 -11.16 -5.29 -3.33
C THR A 65 -9.67 -4.98 -3.48
N GLY A 66 -8.94 -5.03 -2.37
CA GLY A 66 -7.49 -4.87 -2.41
C GLY A 66 -6.80 -5.92 -3.26
N PHE A 67 -7.31 -7.15 -3.27
CA PHE A 67 -6.77 -8.20 -4.14
C PHE A 67 -7.02 -7.91 -5.61
N ASP A 68 -8.21 -7.39 -5.94
CA ASP A 68 -8.52 -7.00 -7.31
C ASP A 68 -7.61 -5.87 -7.78
N LEU A 69 -7.37 -4.90 -6.90
CA LEU A 69 -6.45 -3.80 -7.19
C LEU A 69 -5.04 -4.33 -7.40
N LEU A 70 -4.59 -5.23 -6.54
CA LEU A 70 -3.25 -5.83 -6.65
C LEU A 70 -3.09 -6.56 -7.99
N LYS A 71 -4.09 -7.33 -8.39
CA LYS A 71 -4.07 -8.02 -9.67
C LYS A 71 -3.98 -7.04 -10.84
N ALA A 72 -4.75 -5.96 -10.78
CA ALA A 72 -4.74 -4.95 -11.83
C ALA A 72 -3.38 -4.26 -11.92
N ILE A 73 -2.77 -3.96 -10.79
CA ILE A 73 -1.42 -3.37 -10.74
C ILE A 73 -0.40 -4.33 -11.36
N LYS A 74 -0.45 -5.60 -10.99
CA LYS A 74 0.51 -6.60 -11.48
C LYS A 74 0.32 -6.93 -12.96
N ALA A 75 -0.90 -6.74 -13.48
CA ALA A 75 -1.19 -6.96 -14.90
C ALA A 75 -0.80 -5.78 -15.78
N ASP A 76 -0.49 -4.63 -15.21
CA ASP A 76 -0.16 -3.42 -15.95
C ASP A 76 1.37 -3.25 -16.02
N ASP A 77 1.93 -3.24 -17.22
CA ASP A 77 3.38 -3.15 -17.42
C ASP A 77 4.00 -1.91 -16.77
N GLN A 78 3.25 -0.83 -16.65
CA GLN A 78 3.76 0.41 -16.07
C GLN A 78 3.61 0.46 -14.56
N LEU A 79 2.74 -0.36 -13.98
CA LEU A 79 2.42 -0.33 -12.55
C LEU A 79 2.96 -1.52 -11.78
N ARG A 80 3.26 -2.64 -12.44
CA ARG A 80 3.62 -3.88 -11.75
C ARG A 80 4.86 -3.80 -10.88
N HIS A 81 5.69 -2.80 -11.06
CA HIS A 81 6.87 -2.58 -10.24
C HIS A 81 6.54 -1.97 -8.88
N LEU A 82 5.33 -1.42 -8.72
CA LEU A 82 4.95 -0.75 -7.48
C LEU A 82 4.80 -1.75 -6.34
N PRO A 83 5.44 -1.48 -5.19
CA PRO A 83 5.20 -2.30 -4.01
C PRO A 83 3.84 -1.98 -3.43
N VAL A 84 3.10 -3.03 -3.05
CA VAL A 84 1.78 -2.90 -2.44
C VAL A 84 1.82 -3.55 -1.06
N LEU A 85 1.58 -2.74 -0.03
CA LEU A 85 1.45 -3.21 1.34
C LEU A 85 -0.05 -3.39 1.60
N MET A 86 -0.47 -4.64 1.83
CA MET A 86 -1.86 -4.96 2.09
C MET A 86 -2.19 -4.75 3.56
N VAL A 87 -3.35 -4.14 3.83
CA VAL A 87 -3.81 -3.88 5.19
C VAL A 87 -5.06 -4.70 5.43
N THR A 88 -5.08 -5.49 6.50
CA THR A 88 -6.18 -6.37 6.81
C THR A 88 -6.62 -6.21 8.27
N ALA A 89 -7.93 -6.36 8.52
CA ALA A 89 -8.46 -6.37 9.88
C ALA A 89 -8.28 -7.72 10.56
N GLU A 90 -8.03 -8.78 9.79
CA GLU A 90 -7.87 -10.13 10.31
C GLU A 90 -6.66 -10.81 9.68
N ALA A 91 -5.85 -11.45 10.51
CA ALA A 91 -4.68 -12.19 10.05
C ALA A 91 -5.10 -13.62 9.63
N ARG A 92 -5.96 -13.72 8.62
CA ARG A 92 -6.35 -15.03 8.09
C ARG A 92 -5.22 -15.61 7.27
N LYS A 93 -4.90 -16.85 7.53
CA LYS A 93 -3.84 -17.54 6.83
C LYS A 93 -4.06 -17.54 5.31
N GLU A 94 -5.31 -17.76 4.87
CA GLU A 94 -5.66 -17.76 3.45
C GLU A 94 -5.36 -16.42 2.80
N ASP A 95 -5.67 -15.32 3.49
CA ASP A 95 -5.45 -13.97 2.96
C ASP A 95 -3.96 -13.65 2.88
N ILE A 96 -3.19 -14.08 3.86
CA ILE A 96 -1.74 -13.88 3.88
C ILE A 96 -1.08 -14.64 2.72
N VAL A 97 -1.50 -15.89 2.54
CA VAL A 97 -0.98 -16.74 1.45
C VAL A 97 -1.38 -16.14 0.10
N LEU A 98 -2.63 -15.73 -0.05
CA LEU A 98 -3.13 -15.14 -1.28
C LEU A 98 -2.39 -13.84 -1.61
N ALA A 99 -2.14 -13.00 -0.61
CA ALA A 99 -1.40 -11.76 -0.81
C ALA A 99 0.01 -12.06 -1.34
N ALA A 100 0.70 -13.00 -0.72
CA ALA A 100 2.05 -13.39 -1.13
C ALA A 100 2.05 -13.95 -2.55
N GLN A 101 1.10 -14.84 -2.87
CA GLN A 101 1.00 -15.46 -4.19
C GLN A 101 0.61 -14.44 -5.27
N SER A 102 -0.13 -13.41 -4.90
CA SER A 102 -0.56 -12.37 -5.83
C SER A 102 0.49 -11.27 -6.05
N GLY A 103 1.61 -11.35 -5.35
CA GLY A 103 2.71 -10.41 -5.55
C GLY A 103 2.69 -9.19 -4.64
N ALA A 104 1.97 -9.24 -3.51
CA ALA A 104 2.03 -8.17 -2.51
C ALA A 104 3.43 -8.09 -1.91
N ALA A 105 3.91 -6.88 -1.65
CA ALA A 105 5.21 -6.68 -1.04
C ALA A 105 5.20 -7.04 0.46
N GLY A 106 4.04 -6.97 1.09
CA GLY A 106 3.87 -7.35 2.48
C GLY A 106 2.43 -7.17 2.92
N TYR A 107 2.18 -7.45 4.19
CA TYR A 107 0.87 -7.22 4.80
C TYR A 107 1.04 -6.68 6.21
N ILE A 108 0.01 -5.99 6.71
CA ILE A 108 -0.02 -5.47 8.07
C ILE A 108 -1.45 -5.61 8.61
N VAL A 109 -1.59 -5.96 9.89
CA VAL A 109 -2.89 -6.22 10.50
C VAL A 109 -3.34 -5.02 11.35
N LYS A 110 -4.59 -4.59 11.15
CA LYS A 110 -5.20 -3.51 11.96
C LYS A 110 -5.61 -4.03 13.33
N PRO A 111 -5.53 -3.23 14.39
CA PRO A 111 -4.85 -1.94 14.44
C PRO A 111 -3.34 -2.12 14.50
N PHE A 112 -2.60 -1.20 13.94
CA PHE A 112 -1.14 -1.26 13.98
C PHE A 112 -0.58 0.04 14.52
N THR A 113 0.68 -0.03 14.98
CA THR A 113 1.36 1.13 15.54
C THR A 113 2.24 1.78 14.47
N LYS A 114 2.69 2.99 14.78
CA LYS A 114 3.68 3.68 13.96
C LYS A 114 4.92 2.80 13.75
N ALA A 115 5.41 2.15 14.81
CA ALA A 115 6.61 1.31 14.75
C ALA A 115 6.43 0.14 13.78
N THR A 116 5.26 -0.51 13.81
CA THR A 116 4.98 -1.63 12.92
C THR A 116 4.89 -1.17 11.47
N LEU A 117 4.23 -0.05 11.21
CA LEU A 117 4.12 0.50 9.86
C LEU A 117 5.50 0.88 9.33
N GLU A 118 6.30 1.56 10.15
CA GLU A 118 7.65 1.97 9.78
C GLU A 118 8.52 0.76 9.44
N GLU A 119 8.45 -0.30 10.24
CA GLU A 119 9.19 -1.52 9.99
C GLU A 119 8.82 -2.14 8.65
N LYS A 120 7.52 -2.24 8.35
CA LYS A 120 7.06 -2.82 7.09
C LYS A 120 7.49 -1.99 5.89
N VAL A 121 7.32 -0.68 5.96
CA VAL A 121 7.71 0.21 4.87
C VAL A 121 9.23 0.15 4.65
N THR A 122 10.00 0.21 5.72
CA THR A 122 11.46 0.18 5.65
C THR A 122 11.96 -1.12 5.02
N LYS A 123 11.42 -2.27 5.45
CA LYS A 123 11.80 -3.56 4.90
C LYS A 123 11.51 -3.65 3.41
N ILE A 124 10.34 -3.18 3.00
CA ILE A 124 9.95 -3.22 1.58
C ILE A 124 10.89 -2.33 0.77
N MET A 125 11.19 -1.13 1.26
CA MET A 125 12.09 -0.22 0.55
C MET A 125 13.51 -0.75 0.47
N GLN A 126 14.01 -1.39 1.52
CA GLN A 126 15.34 -2.00 1.51
C GLN A 126 15.42 -3.14 0.49
N LYS A 127 14.37 -3.95 0.40
CA LYS A 127 14.32 -5.05 -0.54
C LYS A 127 14.33 -4.53 -1.98
N LEU A 128 13.60 -3.47 -2.26
CA LEU A 128 13.59 -2.86 -3.59
C LEU A 128 14.96 -2.29 -3.94
N ALA A 129 15.61 -1.64 -3.01
CA ALA A 129 16.95 -1.09 -3.23
C ALA A 129 17.96 -2.21 -3.51
N ALA A 130 17.82 -3.35 -2.85
CA ALA A 130 18.72 -4.49 -3.04
C ALA A 130 18.56 -5.16 -4.41
N THR A 131 17.38 -5.03 -5.03
CA THR A 131 17.09 -5.63 -6.33
C THR A 131 17.23 -4.65 -7.50
N ALA A 132 17.48 -3.40 -7.20
CA ALA A 132 17.57 -2.36 -8.22
C ALA A 132 18.86 -2.41 -9.04
#